data_89468dd57e25132fcf90e1519fba1352
#
_entry.id   89468dd57e25132fcf90e1519fba1352
#
_cell.length_a   1.000
_cell.length_b   1.000
_cell.length_c   1.000
_cell.angle_alpha   90.00
_cell.angle_beta   90.00
_cell.angle_gamma   90.00
#
_symmetry.space_group_name_H-M   'P 1'
#
loop_
_entity.id
_entity.type
_entity.pdbx_description
1 polymer ?
#
loop_
_entity_poly.entity_id
_entity_poly.type
_entity_poly.pdbx_seq_one_letter_code
_entity_poly.pdbx_strand_id
1 'polypeptide(L)'
;MCLLGVSAPTVASYDASAPMSTASNGDVDIAYRVVGDPQAEPILIIMGLSASHRVWNPQLITGLAEGGYRVVLLDNRDVGESSKIEKKGRLWLAWQLLKYRIGLRVKSPYALSDMAVDAVAVLDALEIERAHVIGASMGGMIGQIVAYDFPQRTQSLVSIMSTTWAPHLPQPGRAQQDGISEMNESSEEQAADLQKLGFYPSALPNQVTAILSAGDRTARVAQISAPTLVLHGADDQLLSVEHGEHTAQTIKDAQFKVYENMGHNLPDPIIPQMVNDMLAHLRANPI
;
A
#
# COMPACT_ATOMS: atom_id res chain seq x y z
N MET A 1 2.27 -17.74 47.31
CA MET A 1 2.67 -16.71 46.31
C MET A 1 1.89 -16.99 45.03
N CYS A 2 0.69 -16.38 44.93
CA CYS A 2 -0.20 -16.57 43.75
C CYS A 2 0.35 -15.75 42.60
N LEU A 3 0.80 -16.42 41.54
CA LEU A 3 1.04 -15.80 40.25
C LEU A 3 -0.33 -15.49 39.63
N LEU A 4 -0.73 -14.25 39.71
CA LEU A 4 -1.84 -13.73 38.91
C LEU A 4 -1.39 -13.77 37.43
N GLY A 5 -1.86 -14.78 36.72
CA GLY A 5 -1.75 -14.86 35.28
C GLY A 5 -2.53 -13.67 34.68
N VAL A 6 -1.83 -12.63 34.27
CA VAL A 6 -2.42 -11.61 33.40
C VAL A 6 -2.64 -12.26 32.06
N SER A 7 -3.90 -12.64 31.78
CA SER A 7 -4.29 -13.05 30.43
C SER A 7 -4.09 -11.84 29.51
N ALA A 8 -3.24 -12.01 28.50
CA ALA A 8 -3.12 -11.01 27.43
C ALA A 8 -4.54 -10.70 26.88
N PRO A 9 -4.88 -9.44 26.66
CA PRO A 9 -6.17 -9.10 26.06
C PRO A 9 -6.27 -9.83 24.72
N THR A 10 -7.35 -10.57 24.53
CA THR A 10 -7.68 -11.18 23.22
C THR A 10 -7.88 -10.03 22.23
N VAL A 11 -6.96 -9.88 21.28
CA VAL A 11 -7.12 -8.92 20.18
C VAL A 11 -8.37 -9.37 19.41
N ALA A 12 -9.34 -8.46 19.28
CA ALA A 12 -10.52 -8.74 18.46
C ALA A 12 -10.08 -8.99 17.01
N SER A 13 -10.64 -10.02 16.37
CA SER A 13 -10.39 -10.29 14.96
C SER A 13 -10.73 -9.05 14.12
N TYR A 14 -9.91 -8.78 13.10
CA TYR A 14 -10.16 -7.66 12.20
C TYR A 14 -11.51 -7.78 11.50
N ASP A 15 -12.40 -6.81 11.74
CA ASP A 15 -13.70 -6.70 11.07
C ASP A 15 -13.66 -5.54 10.06
N ALA A 16 -13.56 -5.85 8.78
CA ALA A 16 -13.48 -4.87 7.70
C ALA A 16 -14.75 -4.00 7.55
N SER A 17 -15.86 -4.32 8.24
CA SER A 17 -17.12 -3.57 8.17
C SER A 17 -17.28 -2.51 9.28
N ALA A 18 -16.43 -2.54 10.32
CA ALA A 18 -16.53 -1.59 11.41
C ALA A 18 -16.26 -0.14 10.94
N PRO A 19 -16.85 0.90 11.59
CA PRO A 19 -16.70 2.30 11.16
C PRO A 19 -15.26 2.78 11.07
N MET A 20 -14.99 3.70 10.14
CA MET A 20 -13.70 4.38 10.00
C MET A 20 -13.74 5.77 10.64
N SER A 21 -12.58 6.22 11.10
CA SER A 21 -12.32 7.61 11.50
C SER A 21 -11.75 8.37 10.31
N THR A 22 -11.66 9.70 10.41
CA THR A 22 -11.20 10.56 9.33
C THR A 22 -10.06 11.46 9.80
N ALA A 23 -9.02 11.59 8.97
CA ALA A 23 -7.95 12.56 9.10
C ALA A 23 -7.99 13.52 7.91
N SER A 24 -7.81 14.83 8.15
CA SER A 24 -7.89 15.83 7.09
C SER A 24 -6.48 16.25 6.64
N ASN A 25 -6.27 16.32 5.32
CA ASN A 25 -5.11 16.89 4.67
C ASN A 25 -5.58 18.02 3.73
N GLY A 26 -5.68 19.26 4.25
CA GLY A 26 -6.32 20.36 3.55
C GLY A 26 -7.79 20.06 3.25
N ASP A 27 -8.16 20.05 1.98
CA ASP A 27 -9.53 19.76 1.52
C ASP A 27 -9.78 18.25 1.27
N VAL A 28 -8.83 17.39 1.60
CA VAL A 28 -8.93 15.94 1.40
C VAL A 28 -9.05 15.24 2.74
N ASP A 29 -10.13 14.50 2.92
CA ASP A 29 -10.37 13.67 4.08
C ASP A 29 -9.96 12.22 3.77
N ILE A 30 -9.15 11.65 4.65
CA ILE A 30 -8.63 10.28 4.55
C ILE A 30 -9.26 9.44 5.65
N ALA A 31 -10.02 8.44 5.23
CA ALA A 31 -10.59 7.47 6.14
C ALA A 31 -9.52 6.50 6.64
N TYR A 32 -9.52 6.22 7.93
CA TYR A 32 -8.59 5.29 8.54
C TYR A 32 -9.23 4.49 9.68
N ARG A 33 -8.57 3.40 10.03
CA ARG A 33 -8.97 2.52 11.13
C ARG A 33 -7.75 2.05 11.91
N VAL A 34 -7.95 1.82 13.20
CA VAL A 34 -6.93 1.26 14.09
C VAL A 34 -7.37 -0.11 14.58
N VAL A 35 -6.46 -1.08 14.56
CA VAL A 35 -6.63 -2.45 15.07
C VAL A 35 -5.48 -2.76 16.02
N GLY A 36 -5.75 -3.45 17.12
CA GLY A 36 -4.76 -3.77 18.15
C GLY A 36 -4.77 -2.78 19.32
N ASP A 37 -3.77 -2.89 20.20
CA ASP A 37 -3.63 -2.04 21.37
C ASP A 37 -3.24 -0.60 20.96
N PRO A 38 -4.01 0.43 21.35
CA PRO A 38 -3.69 1.82 21.01
C PRO A 38 -2.34 2.32 21.55
N GLN A 39 -1.77 1.64 22.55
CA GLN A 39 -0.48 1.98 23.15
C GLN A 39 0.70 1.21 22.57
N ALA A 40 0.42 0.23 21.68
CA ALA A 40 1.45 -0.56 21.03
C ALA A 40 2.17 0.23 19.92
N GLU A 41 3.37 -0.26 19.53
CA GLU A 41 4.13 0.34 18.42
C GLU A 41 3.30 0.37 17.13
N PRO A 42 3.23 1.51 16.45
CA PRO A 42 2.34 1.69 15.31
C PRO A 42 2.92 1.15 14.00
N ILE A 43 2.04 0.52 13.23
CA ILE A 43 2.26 0.15 11.83
C ILE A 43 1.24 0.90 10.97
N LEU A 44 1.69 1.66 9.99
CA LEU A 44 0.85 2.26 8.96
C LEU A 44 0.79 1.34 7.75
N ILE A 45 -0.42 0.93 7.34
CA ILE A 45 -0.62 0.00 6.23
C ILE A 45 -1.32 0.68 5.06
N ILE A 46 -0.72 0.62 3.85
CA ILE A 46 -1.16 1.33 2.64
C ILE A 46 -1.45 0.31 1.54
N MET A 47 -2.69 0.25 1.06
CA MET A 47 -3.12 -0.65 0.00
C MET A 47 -2.83 -0.08 -1.41
N GLY A 48 -2.91 -0.94 -2.42
CA GLY A 48 -2.59 -0.65 -3.80
C GLY A 48 -3.68 0.05 -4.60
N LEU A 49 -3.51 -0.01 -5.91
CA LEU A 49 -4.33 0.65 -6.92
C LEU A 49 -5.82 0.27 -6.79
N SER A 50 -6.68 1.29 -6.74
CA SER A 50 -8.14 1.13 -6.73
C SER A 50 -8.70 0.31 -5.56
N ALA A 51 -7.88 -0.02 -4.55
CA ALA A 51 -8.22 -0.93 -3.46
C ALA A 51 -8.28 -0.21 -2.11
N SER A 52 -9.33 -0.47 -1.33
CA SER A 52 -9.50 -0.01 0.04
C SER A 52 -8.86 -0.96 1.05
N HIS A 53 -8.89 -0.57 2.32
CA HIS A 53 -8.46 -1.41 3.44
C HIS A 53 -9.11 -2.81 3.48
N ARG A 54 -10.27 -2.99 2.84
CA ARG A 54 -11.02 -4.27 2.79
C ARG A 54 -10.31 -5.36 1.99
N VAL A 55 -9.39 -4.97 1.10
CA VAL A 55 -8.64 -5.93 0.27
C VAL A 55 -7.48 -6.59 1.04
N TRP A 56 -7.08 -6.02 2.19
CA TRP A 56 -6.10 -6.67 3.03
C TRP A 56 -6.62 -8.01 3.55
N ASN A 57 -5.77 -9.05 3.51
CA ASN A 57 -6.11 -10.33 4.09
C ASN A 57 -6.33 -10.17 5.61
N PRO A 58 -7.52 -10.58 6.15
CA PRO A 58 -7.83 -10.42 7.57
C PRO A 58 -6.84 -11.11 8.50
N GLN A 59 -6.29 -12.28 8.10
CA GLN A 59 -5.30 -13.00 8.90
C GLN A 59 -3.99 -12.24 9.02
N LEU A 60 -3.60 -11.47 7.98
CA LEU A 60 -2.41 -10.62 8.03
C LEU A 60 -2.59 -9.50 9.06
N ILE A 61 -3.73 -8.79 9.00
CA ILE A 61 -4.02 -7.69 9.94
C ILE A 61 -4.11 -8.21 11.38
N THR A 62 -4.85 -9.29 11.59
CA THR A 62 -4.99 -9.93 12.91
C THR A 62 -3.63 -10.41 13.42
N GLY A 63 -2.83 -11.06 12.57
CA GLY A 63 -1.52 -11.58 12.96
C GLY A 63 -0.52 -10.49 13.37
N LEU A 64 -0.54 -9.33 12.72
CA LEU A 64 0.28 -8.17 13.13
C LEU A 64 -0.21 -7.59 14.46
N ALA A 65 -1.52 -7.48 14.66
CA ALA A 65 -2.10 -6.98 15.90
C ALA A 65 -1.85 -7.95 17.09
N GLU A 66 -2.01 -9.26 16.89
CA GLU A 66 -1.66 -10.30 17.85
C GLU A 66 -0.15 -10.36 18.11
N GLY A 67 0.66 -9.95 17.13
CA GLY A 67 2.10 -9.77 17.26
C GLY A 67 2.53 -8.65 18.18
N GLY A 68 1.56 -7.86 18.70
CA GLY A 68 1.76 -6.78 19.66
C GLY A 68 1.88 -5.39 19.04
N TYR A 69 1.31 -5.16 17.84
CA TYR A 69 1.38 -3.88 17.14
C TYR A 69 0.02 -3.19 17.04
N ARG A 70 0.05 -1.85 16.99
CA ARG A 70 -1.08 -0.98 16.65
C ARG A 70 -1.14 -0.82 15.13
N VAL A 71 -2.06 -1.50 14.47
CA VAL A 71 -2.18 -1.49 13.00
C VAL A 71 -3.12 -0.38 12.56
N VAL A 72 -2.60 0.60 11.82
CA VAL A 72 -3.34 1.72 11.24
C VAL A 72 -3.54 1.47 9.75
N LEU A 73 -4.78 1.19 9.34
CA LEU A 73 -5.16 1.02 7.94
C LEU A 73 -5.81 2.30 7.43
N LEU A 74 -5.47 2.70 6.21
CA LEU A 74 -6.11 3.84 5.56
C LEU A 74 -6.70 3.44 4.21
N ASP A 75 -7.72 4.19 3.78
CA ASP A 75 -8.18 4.21 2.40
C ASP A 75 -7.49 5.36 1.67
N ASN A 76 -6.79 5.06 0.59
CA ASN A 76 -6.20 6.11 -0.24
C ASN A 76 -7.30 7.03 -0.79
N ARG A 77 -6.95 8.29 -1.16
CA ARG A 77 -7.90 9.17 -1.87
C ARG A 77 -8.52 8.46 -3.08
N ASP A 78 -9.77 8.74 -3.41
CA ASP A 78 -10.61 8.12 -4.43
C ASP A 78 -11.17 6.73 -4.08
N VAL A 79 -10.72 6.06 -3.03
CA VAL A 79 -11.22 4.73 -2.65
C VAL A 79 -11.91 4.76 -1.28
N GLY A 80 -12.68 3.71 -0.97
CA GLY A 80 -13.30 3.51 0.34
C GLY A 80 -14.14 4.67 0.81
N GLU A 81 -13.92 5.08 2.05
CA GLU A 81 -14.61 6.20 2.71
C GLU A 81 -13.82 7.53 2.60
N SER A 82 -12.64 7.52 1.98
CA SER A 82 -11.86 8.75 1.74
C SER A 82 -12.46 9.63 0.65
N SER A 83 -12.07 10.90 0.64
CA SER A 83 -12.50 11.91 -0.34
C SER A 83 -12.35 11.43 -1.77
N LYS A 84 -13.35 11.73 -2.59
CA LYS A 84 -13.36 11.46 -4.03
C LYS A 84 -12.95 12.74 -4.76
N ILE A 85 -11.80 12.67 -5.42
CA ILE A 85 -11.29 13.78 -6.23
C ILE A 85 -12.03 13.79 -7.57
N GLU A 86 -11.99 14.91 -8.28
CA GLU A 86 -12.67 15.05 -9.56
C GLU A 86 -12.38 13.87 -10.50
N LYS A 87 -13.43 13.08 -10.79
CA LYS A 87 -13.34 11.89 -11.63
C LYS A 87 -12.98 12.27 -13.07
N LYS A 88 -11.87 11.74 -13.56
CA LYS A 88 -11.50 11.83 -14.97
C LYS A 88 -12.07 10.69 -15.77
N GLY A 89 -12.59 10.98 -16.96
CA GLY A 89 -13.22 9.98 -17.83
C GLY A 89 -12.21 9.10 -18.60
N ARG A 90 -12.71 8.02 -19.20
CA ARG A 90 -11.93 7.04 -19.97
C ARG A 90 -11.15 7.67 -21.13
N LEU A 91 -11.76 8.61 -21.87
CA LEU A 91 -11.08 9.31 -22.97
C LEU A 91 -9.90 10.13 -22.49
N TRP A 92 -10.01 10.77 -21.33
CA TRP A 92 -8.91 11.50 -20.74
C TRP A 92 -7.78 10.54 -20.33
N LEU A 93 -8.08 9.40 -19.71
CA LEU A 93 -7.09 8.37 -19.39
C LEU A 93 -6.39 7.86 -20.65
N ALA A 94 -7.16 7.49 -21.69
CA ALA A 94 -6.60 7.03 -22.96
C ALA A 94 -5.64 8.06 -23.57
N TRP A 95 -5.97 9.35 -23.49
CA TRP A 95 -5.10 10.43 -23.93
C TRP A 95 -3.82 10.53 -23.10
N GLN A 96 -3.89 10.37 -21.76
CA GLN A 96 -2.70 10.34 -20.92
C GLN A 96 -1.81 9.10 -21.20
N LEU A 97 -2.41 7.94 -21.42
CA LEU A 97 -1.68 6.72 -21.80
C LEU A 97 -0.97 6.89 -23.16
N LEU A 98 -1.64 7.51 -24.15
CA LEU A 98 -1.00 7.82 -25.43
C LEU A 98 0.21 8.75 -25.22
N LYS A 99 0.05 9.81 -24.43
CA LYS A 99 1.15 10.73 -24.10
C LYS A 99 2.33 10.00 -23.45
N TYR A 100 2.04 9.11 -22.49
CA TYR A 100 3.05 8.28 -21.83
C TYR A 100 3.83 7.44 -22.85
N ARG A 101 3.11 6.74 -23.77
CA ARG A 101 3.73 5.90 -24.81
C ARG A 101 4.66 6.65 -25.75
N ILE A 102 4.39 7.92 -26.03
CA ILE A 102 5.24 8.77 -26.91
C ILE A 102 6.19 9.68 -26.12
N GLY A 103 6.40 9.39 -24.82
CA GLY A 103 7.36 10.12 -23.97
C GLY A 103 6.96 11.53 -23.57
N LEU A 104 5.68 11.89 -23.73
CA LEU A 104 5.17 13.18 -23.29
C LEU A 104 4.73 13.16 -21.81
N ARG A 105 4.84 14.32 -21.15
CA ARG A 105 4.46 14.47 -19.75
C ARG A 105 2.98 14.11 -19.54
N VAL A 106 2.74 13.16 -18.66
CA VAL A 106 1.41 12.77 -18.17
C VAL A 106 0.90 13.85 -17.20
N LYS A 107 -0.38 14.21 -17.30
CA LYS A 107 -1.06 15.02 -16.29
C LYS A 107 -1.84 14.12 -15.36
N SER A 108 -1.82 14.41 -14.07
CA SER A 108 -2.61 13.73 -13.05
C SER A 108 -3.32 14.76 -12.16
N PRO A 109 -4.51 14.47 -11.62
CA PRO A 109 -5.18 15.34 -10.65
C PRO A 109 -4.41 15.51 -9.35
N TYR A 110 -3.61 14.51 -8.99
CA TYR A 110 -2.72 14.49 -7.84
C TYR A 110 -1.50 13.59 -8.11
N ALA A 111 -0.47 13.70 -7.30
CA ALA A 111 0.74 12.88 -7.38
C ALA A 111 0.73 11.75 -6.33
N LEU A 112 1.60 10.75 -6.49
CA LEU A 112 1.85 9.76 -5.42
C LEU A 112 2.42 10.42 -4.15
N SER A 113 3.15 11.54 -4.28
CA SER A 113 3.63 12.33 -3.14
C SER A 113 2.49 12.96 -2.34
N ASP A 114 1.38 13.37 -2.99
CA ASP A 114 0.22 13.89 -2.27
C ASP A 114 -0.43 12.76 -1.42
N MET A 115 -0.44 11.52 -1.95
CA MET A 115 -0.92 10.36 -1.20
C MET A 115 0.02 9.98 -0.04
N ALA A 116 1.32 10.23 -0.17
CA ALA A 116 2.26 10.07 0.94
C ALA A 116 2.02 11.12 2.04
N VAL A 117 1.69 12.37 1.68
CA VAL A 117 1.27 13.40 2.65
C VAL A 117 -0.03 12.99 3.34
N ASP A 118 -0.99 12.40 2.62
CA ASP A 118 -2.22 11.85 3.22
C ASP A 118 -1.92 10.80 4.30
N ALA A 119 -1.00 9.88 3.98
CA ALA A 119 -0.59 8.84 4.91
C ALA A 119 0.05 9.42 6.17
N VAL A 120 0.86 10.48 6.04
CA VAL A 120 1.45 11.21 7.17
C VAL A 120 0.39 11.97 7.94
N ALA A 121 -0.62 12.57 7.28
CA ALA A 121 -1.72 13.25 7.96
C ALA A 121 -2.55 12.31 8.86
N VAL A 122 -2.67 11.03 8.49
CA VAL A 122 -3.28 10.01 9.35
C VAL A 122 -2.43 9.78 10.61
N LEU A 123 -1.09 9.74 10.48
CA LEU A 123 -0.20 9.65 11.64
C LEU A 123 -0.33 10.88 12.56
N ASP A 124 -0.43 12.08 11.96
CA ASP A 124 -0.60 13.33 12.70
C ASP A 124 -1.93 13.36 13.48
N ALA A 125 -3.03 12.94 12.85
CA ALA A 125 -4.34 12.85 13.48
C ALA A 125 -4.39 11.84 14.66
N LEU A 126 -3.48 10.86 14.66
CA LEU A 126 -3.33 9.87 15.72
C LEU A 126 -2.22 10.21 16.74
N GLU A 127 -1.59 11.38 16.59
CA GLU A 127 -0.44 11.83 17.40
C GLU A 127 0.72 10.81 17.40
N ILE A 128 0.91 10.12 16.25
CA ILE A 128 1.97 9.14 16.04
C ILE A 128 3.17 9.88 15.44
N GLU A 129 4.26 10.01 16.18
CA GLU A 129 5.48 10.67 15.69
C GLU A 129 6.20 9.82 14.65
N ARG A 130 6.24 8.49 14.83
CA ARG A 130 6.97 7.55 13.97
C ARG A 130 6.24 6.23 13.89
N ALA A 131 6.25 5.58 12.73
CA ALA A 131 5.61 4.30 12.51
C ALA A 131 6.46 3.40 11.60
N HIS A 132 6.27 2.08 11.71
CA HIS A 132 6.61 1.16 10.63
C HIS A 132 5.64 1.38 9.47
N VAL A 133 6.15 1.36 8.24
CA VAL A 133 5.32 1.56 7.04
C VAL A 133 5.28 0.27 6.25
N ILE A 134 4.09 -0.25 5.98
CA ILE A 134 3.87 -1.44 5.14
C ILE A 134 3.02 -1.01 3.95
N GLY A 135 3.50 -1.24 2.73
CA GLY A 135 2.74 -0.90 1.53
C GLY A 135 2.74 -2.00 0.50
N ALA A 136 1.58 -2.26 -0.11
CA ALA A 136 1.43 -3.25 -1.18
C ALA A 136 1.19 -2.57 -2.54
N SER A 137 1.90 -3.01 -3.59
CA SER A 137 1.74 -2.52 -4.97
C SER A 137 1.93 -0.99 -5.05
N MET A 138 0.93 -0.23 -5.53
CA MET A 138 0.94 1.24 -5.46
C MET A 138 1.14 1.74 -4.03
N GLY A 139 0.57 1.07 -3.03
CA GLY A 139 0.80 1.39 -1.61
C GLY A 139 2.26 1.23 -1.20
N GLY A 140 2.99 0.29 -1.79
CA GLY A 140 4.44 0.17 -1.64
C GLY A 140 5.20 1.34 -2.27
N MET A 141 4.74 1.84 -3.44
CA MET A 141 5.29 3.07 -4.03
C MET A 141 5.08 4.28 -3.11
N ILE A 142 3.89 4.40 -2.51
CA ILE A 142 3.56 5.46 -1.54
C ILE A 142 4.43 5.29 -0.27
N GLY A 143 4.56 4.07 0.26
CA GLY A 143 5.41 3.76 1.42
C GLY A 143 6.89 4.10 1.17
N GLN A 144 7.40 3.83 -0.03
CA GLN A 144 8.74 4.28 -0.45
C GLN A 144 8.85 5.81 -0.39
N ILE A 145 7.81 6.54 -0.87
CA ILE A 145 7.79 8.01 -0.82
C ILE A 145 7.77 8.49 0.64
N VAL A 146 6.94 7.91 1.49
CA VAL A 146 6.94 8.23 2.94
C VAL A 146 8.34 8.01 3.51
N ALA A 147 9.02 6.92 3.17
CA ALA A 147 10.33 6.60 3.71
C ALA A 147 11.44 7.55 3.25
N TYR A 148 11.42 8.07 2.02
CA TYR A 148 12.46 9.00 1.57
C TYR A 148 12.11 10.48 1.77
N ASP A 149 10.84 10.89 1.74
CA ASP A 149 10.42 12.30 1.95
C ASP A 149 10.17 12.62 3.44
N PHE A 150 9.82 11.61 4.24
CA PHE A 150 9.54 11.74 5.67
C PHE A 150 10.35 10.72 6.50
N PRO A 151 11.70 10.69 6.38
CA PRO A 151 12.52 9.67 7.04
C PRO A 151 12.39 9.69 8.56
N GLN A 152 12.11 10.85 9.17
CA GLN A 152 11.87 10.97 10.62
C GLN A 152 10.54 10.35 11.06
N ARG A 153 9.58 10.14 10.13
CA ARG A 153 8.27 9.54 10.40
C ARG A 153 8.28 8.01 10.15
N THR A 154 9.35 7.48 9.53
CA THR A 154 9.47 6.08 9.11
C THR A 154 10.48 5.34 9.98
N GLN A 155 10.03 4.37 10.76
CA GLN A 155 10.90 3.50 11.56
C GLN A 155 11.52 2.39 10.72
N SER A 156 10.70 1.67 9.97
CA SER A 156 11.13 0.70 8.96
C SER A 156 10.11 0.65 7.82
N LEU A 157 10.50 0.07 6.70
CA LEU A 157 9.66 -0.10 5.51
C LEU A 157 9.49 -1.58 5.18
N VAL A 158 8.26 -2.01 4.92
CA VAL A 158 7.97 -3.28 4.24
C VAL A 158 7.30 -2.96 2.91
N SER A 159 7.98 -3.29 1.80
CA SER A 159 7.50 -3.05 0.43
C SER A 159 7.07 -4.37 -0.20
N ILE A 160 5.77 -4.57 -0.43
CA ILE A 160 5.19 -5.82 -0.92
C ILE A 160 4.79 -5.65 -2.39
N MET A 161 5.25 -6.57 -3.27
CA MET A 161 4.90 -6.61 -4.71
C MET A 161 4.84 -5.22 -5.36
N SER A 162 5.88 -4.40 -5.14
CA SER A 162 5.95 -3.00 -5.57
C SER A 162 7.14 -2.76 -6.51
N THR A 163 7.35 -1.51 -6.92
CA THR A 163 8.36 -1.15 -7.93
C THR A 163 8.95 0.23 -7.67
N THR A 164 10.17 0.48 -8.16
CA THR A 164 10.76 1.81 -8.34
C THR A 164 10.29 2.51 -9.61
N TRP A 165 9.66 1.75 -10.53
CA TRP A 165 9.27 2.17 -11.88
C TRP A 165 10.47 2.51 -12.78
N ALA A 166 11.60 1.82 -12.60
CA ALA A 166 12.76 2.00 -13.47
C ALA A 166 12.45 1.57 -14.92
N PRO A 167 12.95 2.30 -15.94
CA PRO A 167 12.54 2.08 -17.34
C PRO A 167 12.95 0.73 -17.93
N HIS A 168 13.96 0.08 -17.37
CA HIS A 168 14.46 -1.22 -17.83
C HIS A 168 13.65 -2.41 -17.27
N LEU A 169 12.78 -2.17 -16.28
CA LEU A 169 11.98 -3.23 -15.68
C LEU A 169 10.88 -3.70 -16.64
N PRO A 170 10.51 -5.00 -16.58
CA PRO A 170 9.45 -5.54 -17.41
C PRO A 170 8.14 -4.75 -17.27
N GLN A 171 7.45 -4.54 -18.37
CA GLN A 171 6.12 -3.94 -18.33
C GLN A 171 5.05 -5.03 -18.05
N PRO A 172 3.92 -4.67 -17.41
CA PRO A 172 2.81 -5.61 -17.23
C PRO A 172 2.45 -6.34 -18.53
N GLY A 173 2.20 -7.64 -18.45
CA GLY A 173 1.75 -8.44 -19.58
C GLY A 173 0.40 -7.98 -20.14
N ARG A 174 0.06 -8.40 -21.36
CA ARG A 174 -1.20 -7.99 -22.00
C ARG A 174 -2.42 -8.35 -21.16
N ALA A 175 -2.49 -9.57 -20.63
CA ALA A 175 -3.61 -10.03 -19.82
C ALA A 175 -3.84 -9.14 -18.58
N GLN A 176 -2.77 -8.64 -17.94
CA GLN A 176 -2.85 -7.73 -16.80
C GLN A 176 -3.28 -6.33 -17.22
N GLN A 177 -2.80 -5.85 -18.38
CA GLN A 177 -3.25 -4.57 -18.95
C GLN A 177 -4.73 -4.63 -19.32
N ASP A 178 -5.17 -5.75 -19.92
CA ASP A 178 -6.58 -6.00 -20.30
C ASP A 178 -7.45 -6.05 -19.02
N GLY A 179 -7.04 -6.74 -17.97
CA GLY A 179 -7.79 -6.80 -16.71
C GLY A 179 -7.96 -5.41 -16.04
N ILE A 180 -6.94 -4.55 -16.08
CA ILE A 180 -7.07 -3.15 -15.61
C ILE A 180 -8.05 -2.36 -16.50
N SER A 181 -8.00 -2.59 -17.82
CA SER A 181 -8.91 -1.96 -18.77
C SER A 181 -10.34 -2.40 -18.55
N GLU A 182 -10.59 -3.69 -18.39
CA GLU A 182 -11.91 -4.27 -18.08
C GLU A 182 -12.47 -3.70 -16.77
N MET A 183 -11.66 -3.60 -15.73
CA MET A 183 -12.07 -2.96 -14.47
C MET A 183 -12.45 -1.48 -14.70
N ASN A 184 -11.69 -0.74 -15.50
CA ASN A 184 -12.02 0.65 -15.84
C ASN A 184 -13.28 0.77 -16.74
N GLU A 185 -13.64 -0.30 -17.45
CA GLU A 185 -14.80 -0.39 -18.34
C GLU A 185 -16.03 -1.01 -17.68
N SER A 186 -15.95 -1.35 -16.40
CA SER A 186 -17.05 -1.93 -15.63
C SER A 186 -18.33 -1.12 -15.74
N SER A 187 -19.47 -1.79 -15.90
CA SER A 187 -20.79 -1.18 -15.75
C SER A 187 -21.01 -0.69 -14.32
N GLU A 188 -22.03 0.13 -14.08
CA GLU A 188 -22.37 0.60 -12.72
C GLU A 188 -22.65 -0.56 -11.77
N GLU A 189 -23.33 -1.61 -12.25
CA GLU A 189 -23.63 -2.82 -11.46
C GLU A 189 -22.35 -3.59 -11.11
N GLN A 190 -21.48 -3.85 -12.08
CA GLN A 190 -20.18 -4.49 -11.87
C GLN A 190 -19.29 -3.67 -10.93
N ALA A 191 -19.28 -2.36 -11.09
CA ALA A 191 -18.53 -1.47 -10.21
C ALA A 191 -19.06 -1.53 -8.76
N ALA A 192 -20.40 -1.61 -8.57
CA ALA A 192 -20.99 -1.76 -7.26
C ALA A 192 -20.62 -3.11 -6.60
N ASP A 193 -20.55 -4.19 -7.37
CA ASP A 193 -20.11 -5.49 -6.86
C ASP A 193 -18.61 -5.50 -6.50
N LEU A 194 -17.77 -4.88 -7.33
CA LEU A 194 -16.36 -4.70 -7.02
C LEU A 194 -16.14 -3.87 -5.74
N GLN A 195 -16.97 -2.83 -5.52
CA GLN A 195 -16.89 -2.02 -4.29
C GLN A 195 -17.22 -2.82 -3.03
N LYS A 196 -18.13 -3.78 -3.09
CA LYS A 196 -18.41 -4.70 -1.96
C LYS A 196 -17.16 -5.51 -1.58
N LEU A 197 -16.33 -5.84 -2.58
CA LEU A 197 -15.05 -6.53 -2.40
C LEU A 197 -13.90 -5.57 -2.02
N GLY A 198 -14.15 -4.28 -1.99
CA GLY A 198 -13.15 -3.25 -1.65
C GLY A 198 -12.41 -2.64 -2.84
N PHE A 199 -12.83 -2.91 -4.08
CA PHE A 199 -12.23 -2.32 -5.28
C PHE A 199 -13.09 -1.19 -5.84
N TYR A 200 -12.46 -0.10 -6.26
CA TYR A 200 -13.10 1.14 -6.71
C TYR A 200 -12.65 1.51 -8.13
N PRO A 201 -13.28 0.96 -9.19
CA PRO A 201 -12.91 1.24 -10.58
C PRO A 201 -12.86 2.72 -10.93
N SER A 202 -13.68 3.53 -10.26
CA SER A 202 -13.71 4.99 -10.44
C SER A 202 -12.40 5.70 -10.09
N ALA A 203 -11.56 5.09 -9.24
CA ALA A 203 -10.26 5.64 -8.85
C ALA A 203 -9.17 5.42 -9.90
N LEU A 204 -9.35 4.43 -10.80
CA LEU A 204 -8.33 4.01 -11.76
C LEU A 204 -7.75 5.15 -12.60
N PRO A 205 -8.54 6.02 -13.26
CA PRO A 205 -7.97 7.06 -14.11
C PRO A 205 -7.03 8.00 -13.36
N ASN A 206 -7.39 8.39 -12.15
CA ASN A 206 -6.60 9.30 -11.33
C ASN A 206 -5.34 8.62 -10.79
N GLN A 207 -5.48 7.44 -10.20
CA GLN A 207 -4.37 6.71 -9.58
C GLN A 207 -3.38 6.18 -10.62
N VAL A 208 -3.83 5.64 -11.76
CA VAL A 208 -2.94 5.22 -12.86
C VAL A 208 -2.13 6.42 -13.36
N THR A 209 -2.76 7.57 -13.57
CA THR A 209 -2.00 8.75 -14.02
C THR A 209 -1.08 9.31 -12.94
N ALA A 210 -1.38 9.14 -11.65
CA ALA A 210 -0.47 9.48 -10.57
C ALA A 210 0.80 8.59 -10.61
N ILE A 211 0.65 7.28 -10.83
CA ILE A 211 1.77 6.34 -11.03
C ILE A 211 2.62 6.76 -12.24
N LEU A 212 1.99 6.93 -13.39
CA LEU A 212 2.70 7.26 -14.64
C LEU A 212 3.38 8.62 -14.58
N SER A 213 2.80 9.59 -13.89
CA SER A 213 3.38 10.93 -13.74
C SER A 213 4.56 10.94 -12.77
N ALA A 214 4.60 10.02 -11.80
CA ALA A 214 5.72 9.87 -10.87
C ALA A 214 6.98 9.33 -11.58
N GLY A 215 6.80 8.48 -12.60
CA GLY A 215 7.89 7.93 -13.40
C GLY A 215 8.91 7.14 -12.57
N ASP A 216 10.15 7.09 -13.05
CA ASP A 216 11.27 6.43 -12.39
C ASP A 216 11.64 7.12 -11.07
N ARG A 217 11.56 6.37 -9.97
CA ARG A 217 11.88 6.84 -8.62
C ARG A 217 13.17 6.24 -8.07
N THR A 218 13.93 5.50 -8.87
CA THR A 218 15.13 4.77 -8.43
C THR A 218 16.09 5.65 -7.62
N ALA A 219 16.42 6.84 -8.13
CA ALA A 219 17.34 7.75 -7.45
C ALA A 219 16.82 8.26 -6.09
N ARG A 220 15.49 8.36 -5.93
CA ARG A 220 14.88 8.73 -4.65
C ARG A 220 14.79 7.53 -3.70
N VAL A 221 14.42 6.37 -4.21
CA VAL A 221 14.38 5.10 -3.44
C VAL A 221 15.75 4.75 -2.88
N ALA A 222 16.85 5.03 -3.61
CA ALA A 222 18.21 4.86 -3.11
C ALA A 222 18.54 5.75 -1.88
N GLN A 223 17.75 6.76 -1.58
CA GLN A 223 17.92 7.65 -0.41
C GLN A 223 17.20 7.12 0.84
N ILE A 224 16.44 6.05 0.74
CA ILE A 224 15.76 5.44 1.90
C ILE A 224 16.84 4.95 2.87
N SER A 225 16.80 5.49 4.10
CA SER A 225 17.68 5.11 5.19
C SER A 225 17.02 4.18 6.21
N ALA A 226 15.70 4.06 6.16
CA ALA A 226 14.94 3.17 7.04
C ALA A 226 15.26 1.70 6.72
N PRO A 227 15.47 0.83 7.73
CA PRO A 227 15.59 -0.60 7.51
C PRO A 227 14.44 -1.12 6.66
N THR A 228 14.74 -1.85 5.59
CA THR A 228 13.73 -2.21 4.59
C THR A 228 13.68 -3.72 4.36
N LEU A 229 12.45 -4.25 4.33
CA LEU A 229 12.13 -5.59 3.90
C LEU A 229 11.29 -5.52 2.62
N VAL A 230 11.78 -6.13 1.54
CA VAL A 230 11.05 -6.25 0.28
C VAL A 230 10.51 -7.66 0.15
N LEU A 231 9.21 -7.78 -0.10
CA LEU A 231 8.48 -9.04 -0.26
C LEU A 231 7.88 -9.11 -1.66
N HIS A 232 8.03 -10.22 -2.37
CA HIS A 232 7.49 -10.37 -3.72
C HIS A 232 7.04 -11.80 -4.00
N GLY A 233 6.04 -11.94 -4.87
CA GLY A 233 5.60 -13.25 -5.37
C GLY A 233 6.42 -13.69 -6.58
N ALA A 234 6.81 -14.97 -6.60
CA ALA A 234 7.53 -15.55 -7.75
C ALA A 234 6.68 -15.56 -9.03
N ASP A 235 5.35 -15.68 -8.88
CA ASP A 235 4.39 -15.80 -9.98
C ASP A 235 3.69 -14.47 -10.32
N ASP A 236 4.21 -13.33 -9.81
CA ASP A 236 3.63 -12.02 -10.10
C ASP A 236 3.80 -11.64 -11.58
N GLN A 237 2.69 -11.56 -12.30
CA GLN A 237 2.65 -11.22 -13.72
C GLN A 237 2.27 -9.75 -13.98
N LEU A 238 1.86 -9.02 -12.95
CA LEU A 238 1.58 -7.58 -13.06
C LEU A 238 2.86 -6.76 -12.88
N LEU A 239 3.56 -6.99 -11.78
CA LEU A 239 4.89 -6.47 -11.52
C LEU A 239 5.77 -7.69 -11.21
N SER A 240 6.48 -8.18 -12.22
CA SER A 240 7.28 -9.39 -12.07
C SER A 240 8.34 -9.28 -10.95
N VAL A 241 8.85 -10.41 -10.48
CA VAL A 241 9.74 -10.48 -9.31
C VAL A 241 10.97 -9.56 -9.42
N GLU A 242 11.41 -9.23 -10.64
CA GLU A 242 12.50 -8.31 -10.93
C GLU A 242 12.25 -6.89 -10.39
N HIS A 243 10.98 -6.49 -10.24
CA HIS A 243 10.65 -5.20 -9.63
C HIS A 243 10.99 -5.16 -8.14
N GLY A 244 10.71 -6.25 -7.43
CA GLY A 244 11.10 -6.41 -6.03
C GLY A 244 12.60 -6.52 -5.85
N GLU A 245 13.24 -7.34 -6.68
CA GLU A 245 14.69 -7.49 -6.67
C GLU A 245 15.41 -6.15 -6.90
N HIS A 246 14.99 -5.41 -7.93
CA HIS A 246 15.54 -4.08 -8.20
C HIS A 246 15.30 -3.11 -7.04
N THR A 247 14.14 -3.15 -6.41
CA THR A 247 13.84 -2.31 -5.22
C THR A 247 14.81 -2.65 -4.08
N ALA A 248 15.02 -3.94 -3.79
CA ALA A 248 15.92 -4.37 -2.74
C ALA A 248 17.40 -4.04 -3.04
N GLN A 249 17.83 -4.18 -4.30
CA GLN A 249 19.18 -3.79 -4.72
C GLN A 249 19.41 -2.28 -4.67
N THR A 250 18.35 -1.48 -4.83
CA THR A 250 18.41 -0.01 -4.82
C THR A 250 18.52 0.54 -3.40
N ILE A 251 17.86 -0.08 -2.41
CA ILE A 251 17.86 0.38 -1.03
C ILE A 251 19.02 -0.28 -0.28
N LYS A 252 19.86 0.54 0.36
CA LYS A 252 21.01 0.04 1.11
C LYS A 252 20.57 -0.92 2.22
N ASP A 253 21.23 -2.08 2.30
CA ASP A 253 21.04 -3.12 3.32
C ASP A 253 19.59 -3.68 3.39
N ALA A 254 18.78 -3.50 2.33
CA ALA A 254 17.45 -4.06 2.27
C ALA A 254 17.47 -5.59 2.20
N GLN A 255 16.56 -6.22 2.92
CA GLN A 255 16.31 -7.65 2.84
C GLN A 255 15.31 -7.93 1.72
N PHE A 256 15.49 -9.04 0.99
CA PHE A 256 14.59 -9.48 -0.06
C PHE A 256 14.10 -10.90 0.18
N LYS A 257 12.79 -11.11 0.11
CA LYS A 257 12.16 -12.43 0.20
C LYS A 257 11.17 -12.64 -0.93
N VAL A 258 11.24 -13.80 -1.55
CA VAL A 258 10.35 -14.25 -2.61
C VAL A 258 9.47 -15.38 -2.06
N TYR A 259 8.19 -15.34 -2.39
CA TYR A 259 7.23 -16.39 -2.04
C TYR A 259 6.79 -17.14 -3.29
N GLU A 260 7.05 -18.45 -3.30
CA GLU A 260 6.54 -19.36 -4.32
C GLU A 260 5.00 -19.43 -4.24
N ASN A 261 4.34 -19.62 -5.39
CA ASN A 261 2.87 -19.68 -5.50
C ASN A 261 2.14 -18.39 -5.05
N MET A 262 2.82 -17.28 -5.08
CA MET A 262 2.27 -15.95 -4.86
C MET A 262 2.38 -15.14 -6.16
N GLY A 263 1.24 -14.69 -6.67
CA GLY A 263 1.15 -13.70 -7.75
C GLY A 263 1.06 -12.27 -7.22
N HIS A 264 0.33 -11.39 -7.95
CA HIS A 264 0.04 -10.02 -7.49
C HIS A 264 -1.16 -10.00 -6.52
N ASN A 265 -1.12 -10.83 -5.48
CA ASN A 265 -2.17 -11.01 -4.48
C ASN A 265 -1.56 -11.48 -3.15
N LEU A 266 -2.39 -11.60 -2.11
CA LEU A 266 -2.00 -12.06 -0.78
C LEU A 266 -2.77 -13.36 -0.46
N PRO A 267 -2.34 -14.53 -0.97
CA PRO A 267 -3.07 -15.78 -0.83
C PRO A 267 -2.95 -16.35 0.58
N ASP A 268 -4.05 -16.88 1.11
CA ASP A 268 -4.15 -17.41 2.49
C ASP A 268 -2.99 -18.34 2.90
N PRO A 269 -2.51 -19.28 2.08
CA PRO A 269 -1.44 -20.19 2.48
C PRO A 269 -0.10 -19.50 2.80
N ILE A 270 0.14 -18.32 2.22
CA ILE A 270 1.40 -17.57 2.39
C ILE A 270 1.35 -16.64 3.61
N ILE A 271 0.14 -16.23 4.03
CA ILE A 271 -0.03 -15.22 5.08
C ILE A 271 0.69 -15.55 6.38
N PRO A 272 0.63 -16.78 6.95
CA PRO A 272 1.32 -17.07 8.20
C PRO A 272 2.83 -16.87 8.12
N GLN A 273 3.45 -17.28 7.01
CA GLN A 273 4.89 -17.08 6.80
C GLN A 273 5.20 -15.59 6.61
N MET A 274 4.40 -14.88 5.83
CA MET A 274 4.57 -13.45 5.56
C MET A 274 4.47 -12.62 6.85
N VAL A 275 3.48 -12.91 7.71
CA VAL A 275 3.33 -12.29 9.03
C VAL A 275 4.56 -12.53 9.90
N ASN A 276 5.06 -13.78 9.97
CA ASN A 276 6.27 -14.09 10.74
C ASN A 276 7.49 -13.32 10.24
N ASP A 277 7.66 -13.21 8.93
CA ASP A 277 8.77 -12.47 8.33
C ASP A 277 8.68 -10.96 8.60
N MET A 278 7.47 -10.39 8.51
CA MET A 278 7.21 -9.00 8.88
C MET A 278 7.48 -8.77 10.37
N LEU A 279 6.94 -9.59 11.27
CA LEU A 279 7.15 -9.47 12.71
C LEU A 279 8.63 -9.58 13.09
N ALA A 280 9.38 -10.45 12.43
CA ALA A 280 10.83 -10.55 12.65
C ALA A 280 11.54 -9.25 12.27
N HIS A 281 11.17 -8.65 11.12
CA HIS A 281 11.72 -7.38 10.65
C HIS A 281 11.35 -6.22 11.59
N LEU A 282 10.09 -6.12 12.01
CA LEU A 282 9.61 -5.06 12.90
C LEU A 282 10.31 -5.13 14.27
N ARG A 283 10.39 -6.32 14.88
CA ARG A 283 11.06 -6.56 16.18
C ARG A 283 12.57 -6.31 16.14
N ALA A 284 13.20 -6.47 14.99
CA ALA A 284 14.62 -6.13 14.81
C ALA A 284 14.86 -4.62 14.74
N ASN A 285 13.79 -3.81 14.57
CA ASN A 285 13.84 -2.37 14.38
C ASN A 285 12.80 -1.65 15.25
N PRO A 286 12.83 -1.75 16.60
CA PRO A 286 11.82 -1.16 17.49
C PRO A 286 11.85 0.36 17.44
N ILE A 287 10.70 1.01 17.76
CA ILE A 287 10.54 2.47 17.92
C ILE A 287 11.08 2.93 19.26
#